data_6f1314151217e86542aa22a29003aaf5
#
_entry.id   6f1314151217e86542aa22a29003aaf5
#
_cell.length_a   1.000
_cell.length_b   1.000
_cell.length_c   1.000
_cell.angle_alpha   90.00
_cell.angle_beta   90.00
_cell.angle_gamma   90.00
#
_symmetry.space_group_name_H-M   'P 1'
#
loop_
_entity.id
_entity.type
_entity.pdbx_description
1 polymer ?
#
loop_
_entity_poly.entity_id
_entity_poly.type
_entity_poly.pdbx_seq_one_letter_code
_entity_poly.pdbx_strand_id
1 'polypeptide(L)'
;NLKIKKISSGTKVFDWKVPNEWNIYDAYILDKNNEKIVDFKINNLHIINYSSPQKKRIKKIDLLKKLYYIKNFPDAIPYITSYYKRNWGFCVTKNQFNHIKNNYKDTDLFNINISSNFNKKGHLHYGELLIPGKSKKEILLSTYICHPSMANNEISGPLLSIALAKYYKNK
;
A
#
# COMPACT_ATOMS: atom_id res chain seq x y z
N ASN A 1 4.35 -2.87 -29.45
CA ASN A 1 4.40 -3.76 -28.27
C ASN A 1 4.54 -2.93 -26.99
N LEU A 2 3.94 -3.39 -25.88
CA LEU A 2 4.12 -2.82 -24.55
C LEU A 2 5.59 -2.96 -24.11
N LYS A 3 6.18 -1.85 -23.67
CA LYS A 3 7.54 -1.80 -23.12
C LYS A 3 7.47 -1.53 -21.63
N ILE A 4 8.12 -2.34 -20.83
CA ILE A 4 8.27 -2.09 -19.38
C ILE A 4 9.57 -1.32 -19.16
N LYS A 5 9.45 -0.15 -18.57
CA LYS A 5 10.57 0.75 -18.25
C LYS A 5 10.79 0.84 -16.74
N LYS A 6 11.99 1.23 -16.34
CA LYS A 6 12.43 1.33 -14.94
C LYS A 6 13.04 2.70 -14.68
N ILE A 7 12.71 3.28 -13.53
CA ILE A 7 13.35 4.50 -13.02
C ILE A 7 13.93 4.18 -11.66
N SER A 8 15.21 4.41 -11.46
CA SER A 8 15.90 4.07 -10.21
C SER A 8 15.39 4.91 -9.04
N SER A 9 15.27 4.28 -7.86
CA SER A 9 15.04 4.98 -6.60
C SER A 9 16.07 6.09 -6.41
N GLY A 10 15.59 7.25 -5.95
CA GLY A 10 16.45 8.43 -5.79
C GLY A 10 16.56 9.33 -7.00
N THR A 11 16.09 8.93 -8.19
CA THR A 11 16.04 9.81 -9.38
C THR A 11 15.17 11.03 -9.09
N LYS A 12 15.69 12.22 -9.38
CA LYS A 12 14.94 13.48 -9.28
C LYS A 12 14.09 13.66 -10.54
N VAL A 13 12.80 13.94 -10.37
CA VAL A 13 11.83 14.18 -11.45
C VAL A 13 11.08 15.46 -11.10
N PHE A 14 11.41 16.57 -11.72
CA PHE A 14 10.92 17.92 -11.39
C PHE A 14 11.13 18.25 -9.90
N ASP A 15 10.06 18.46 -9.15
CA ASP A 15 10.02 18.73 -7.71
C ASP A 15 9.93 17.46 -6.84
N TRP A 16 9.87 16.28 -7.49
CA TRP A 16 9.72 14.99 -6.85
C TRP A 16 10.98 14.13 -6.93
N LYS A 17 11.11 13.19 -6.02
CA LYS A 17 12.17 12.19 -6.02
C LYS A 17 11.58 10.80 -5.90
N VAL A 18 11.95 9.90 -6.84
CA VAL A 18 11.50 8.51 -6.82
C VAL A 18 11.85 7.88 -5.45
N PRO A 19 10.86 7.40 -4.68
CA PRO A 19 11.12 6.85 -3.35
C PRO A 19 11.89 5.53 -3.43
N ASN A 20 12.41 5.08 -2.29
CA ASN A 20 12.97 3.75 -2.19
C ASN A 20 11.88 2.70 -2.45
N GLU A 21 12.22 1.63 -3.13
CA GLU A 21 11.33 0.48 -3.27
C GLU A 21 11.07 -0.12 -1.89
N TRP A 22 9.79 -0.24 -1.53
CA TRP A 22 9.40 -0.83 -0.26
C TRP A 22 8.94 -2.26 -0.48
N ASN A 23 9.48 -3.17 0.31
CA ASN A 23 9.11 -4.58 0.30
C ASN A 23 8.55 -4.97 1.67
N ILE A 24 7.42 -5.68 1.67
CA ILE A 24 6.78 -6.26 2.84
C ILE A 24 6.76 -7.78 2.71
N TYR A 25 7.24 -8.47 3.72
CA TYR A 25 7.32 -9.94 3.76
C TYR A 25 6.28 -10.53 4.70
N ASP A 26 6.03 -9.85 5.81
CA ASP A 26 5.03 -10.26 6.81
C ASP A 26 4.71 -9.10 7.76
N ALA A 27 3.46 -9.05 8.27
CA ALA A 27 3.07 -8.11 9.31
C ALA A 27 1.90 -8.67 10.11
N TYR A 28 2.01 -8.64 11.45
CA TYR A 28 0.94 -9.11 12.33
C TYR A 28 1.02 -8.50 13.72
N ILE A 29 -0.08 -8.61 14.45
CA ILE A 29 -0.21 -8.29 15.86
C ILE A 29 -0.61 -9.57 16.58
N LEU A 30 0.19 -9.98 17.58
CA LEU A 30 -0.19 -11.03 18.54
C LEU A 30 -0.67 -10.36 19.83
N ASP A 31 -1.73 -10.89 20.39
CA ASP A 31 -2.21 -10.52 21.70
C ASP A 31 -1.37 -11.18 22.84
N LYS A 32 -1.82 -11.00 24.07
CA LYS A 32 -1.18 -11.59 25.27
C LYS A 32 -1.18 -13.13 25.30
N ASN A 33 -2.09 -13.76 24.57
CA ASN A 33 -2.21 -15.22 24.45
C ASN A 33 -1.42 -15.76 23.24
N ASN A 34 -0.67 -14.90 22.51
CA ASN A 34 0.00 -15.19 21.26
C ASN A 34 -0.96 -15.54 20.09
N GLU A 35 -2.21 -15.11 20.16
CA GLU A 35 -3.15 -15.23 19.06
C GLU A 35 -2.96 -14.06 18.06
N LYS A 36 -2.98 -14.36 16.76
CA LYS A 36 -2.94 -13.34 15.72
C LYS A 36 -4.30 -12.66 15.62
N ILE A 37 -4.37 -11.41 16.05
CA ILE A 37 -5.59 -10.58 15.97
C ILE A 37 -5.62 -9.65 14.76
N VAL A 38 -4.48 -9.44 14.12
CA VAL A 38 -4.32 -8.75 12.84
C VAL A 38 -3.24 -9.48 12.06
N ASP A 39 -3.50 -9.83 10.79
CA ASP A 39 -2.55 -10.58 9.95
C ASP A 39 -2.57 -10.08 8.51
N PHE A 40 -1.42 -9.58 8.03
CA PHE A 40 -1.20 -9.15 6.64
C PHE A 40 -1.49 -10.26 5.62
N LYS A 41 -1.25 -11.52 5.98
CA LYS A 41 -1.50 -12.66 5.09
C LYS A 41 -2.98 -12.93 4.85
N ILE A 42 -3.85 -12.51 5.77
CA ILE A 42 -5.31 -12.59 5.61
C ILE A 42 -5.79 -11.45 4.73
N ASN A 43 -5.28 -10.22 4.97
CA ASN A 43 -5.61 -9.06 4.16
C ASN A 43 -4.42 -8.09 4.13
N ASN A 44 -3.91 -7.80 2.93
CA ASN A 44 -2.75 -6.93 2.77
C ASN A 44 -3.02 -5.45 3.10
N LEU A 45 -4.29 -5.03 3.22
CA LEU A 45 -4.66 -3.71 3.74
C LEU A 45 -4.36 -3.55 5.23
N HIS A 46 -4.13 -4.64 5.97
CA HIS A 46 -3.85 -4.56 7.41
C HIS A 46 -2.55 -3.82 7.75
N ILE A 47 -1.69 -3.52 6.79
CA ILE A 47 -0.45 -2.76 7.02
C ILE A 47 -0.51 -1.38 6.34
N ILE A 48 -0.05 -0.34 7.02
CA ILE A 48 0.20 0.94 6.36
C ILE A 48 1.32 0.75 5.34
N ASN A 49 1.08 1.12 4.08
CA ASN A 49 2.11 1.06 3.06
C ASN A 49 3.31 1.95 3.43
N TYR A 50 4.51 1.48 3.13
CA TYR A 50 5.76 2.10 3.55
C TYR A 50 6.01 2.08 5.07
N SER A 51 5.36 1.19 5.82
CA SER A 51 5.69 0.95 7.22
C SER A 51 7.13 0.51 7.39
N SER A 52 7.83 1.17 8.33
CA SER A 52 9.17 0.76 8.73
C SER A 52 9.13 -0.56 9.51
N PRO A 53 10.20 -1.38 9.41
CA PRO A 53 10.26 -2.67 10.10
C PRO A 53 10.14 -2.49 11.62
N GLN A 54 9.39 -3.38 12.26
CA GLN A 54 9.18 -3.41 13.71
C GLN A 54 9.21 -4.85 14.22
N LYS A 55 9.90 -5.05 15.33
CA LYS A 55 9.83 -6.27 16.11
C LYS A 55 9.91 -5.88 17.58
N LYS A 56 8.74 -5.71 18.21
CA LYS A 56 8.69 -5.20 19.58
C LYS A 56 7.39 -5.56 20.28
N ARG A 57 7.43 -5.40 21.61
CA ARG A 57 6.30 -5.57 22.50
C ARG A 57 5.85 -4.21 23.03
N ILE A 58 4.56 -3.89 22.92
CA ILE A 58 4.01 -2.58 23.34
C ILE A 58 2.72 -2.76 24.13
N LYS A 59 2.41 -1.78 24.97
CA LYS A 59 1.14 -1.74 25.72
C LYS A 59 -0.04 -1.41 24.80
N LYS A 60 -1.26 -1.85 25.17
CA LYS A 60 -2.49 -1.52 24.44
C LYS A 60 -2.62 -0.02 24.15
N ILE A 61 -2.37 0.83 25.14
CA ILE A 61 -2.51 2.28 25.00
C ILE A 61 -1.62 2.85 23.88
N ASP A 62 -0.45 2.27 23.64
CA ASP A 62 0.46 2.69 22.57
C ASP A 62 0.11 2.03 21.24
N LEU A 63 -0.41 0.79 21.29
CA LEU A 63 -0.93 0.11 20.11
C LEU A 63 -2.10 0.90 19.49
N LEU A 64 -3.07 1.33 20.28
CA LEU A 64 -4.24 2.08 19.79
C LEU A 64 -3.86 3.34 19.01
N LYS A 65 -2.73 4.00 19.32
CA LYS A 65 -2.20 5.14 18.57
C LYS A 65 -1.64 4.76 17.19
N LYS A 66 -1.45 3.48 16.93
CA LYS A 66 -0.91 2.91 15.69
C LYS A 66 -1.93 2.08 14.90
N LEU A 67 -3.19 2.09 15.34
CA LEU A 67 -4.31 1.47 14.64
C LEU A 67 -5.14 2.55 13.93
N TYR A 68 -5.45 2.29 12.66
CA TYR A 68 -6.23 3.18 11.81
C TYR A 68 -7.48 2.47 11.32
N TYR A 69 -8.63 3.14 11.37
CA TYR A 69 -9.92 2.60 10.97
C TYR A 69 -10.82 3.69 10.38
N ILE A 70 -11.88 3.29 9.68
CA ILE A 70 -12.87 4.22 9.13
C ILE A 70 -14.08 4.29 10.08
N LYS A 71 -14.39 5.48 10.58
CA LYS A 71 -15.43 5.67 11.59
C LYS A 71 -16.81 5.22 11.11
N ASN A 72 -17.16 5.55 9.86
CA ASN A 72 -18.50 5.35 9.31
C ASN A 72 -18.68 4.01 8.58
N PHE A 73 -17.61 3.23 8.42
CA PHE A 73 -17.63 1.91 7.75
C PHE A 73 -16.99 0.87 8.67
N PRO A 74 -17.80 0.25 9.57
CA PRO A 74 -17.29 -0.57 10.66
C PRO A 74 -16.54 -1.83 10.21
N ASP A 75 -16.83 -2.34 9.03
CA ASP A 75 -16.24 -3.56 8.47
C ASP A 75 -15.16 -3.29 7.41
N ALA A 76 -14.96 -2.01 7.05
CA ALA A 76 -13.95 -1.64 6.07
C ALA A 76 -12.57 -1.43 6.71
N ILE A 77 -11.53 -1.89 6.02
CA ILE A 77 -10.13 -1.62 6.36
C ILE A 77 -9.65 -0.46 5.50
N PRO A 78 -9.14 0.65 6.07
CA PRO A 78 -8.66 1.78 5.28
C PRO A 78 -7.36 1.46 4.53
N TYR A 79 -7.18 2.08 3.36
CA TYR A 79 -5.87 2.19 2.73
C TYR A 79 -5.15 3.42 3.28
N ILE A 80 -3.94 3.24 3.81
CA ILE A 80 -3.09 4.33 4.30
C ILE A 80 -1.65 4.10 3.84
N THR A 81 -0.96 5.18 3.53
CA THR A 81 0.45 5.17 3.12
C THR A 81 1.27 6.23 3.85
N SER A 82 2.58 6.01 3.96
CA SER A 82 3.52 6.90 4.62
C SER A 82 4.78 7.14 3.79
N TYR A 83 4.64 7.47 2.49
CA TYR A 83 5.76 7.65 1.56
C TYR A 83 6.86 8.60 2.04
N TYR A 84 6.47 9.75 2.61
CA TYR A 84 7.40 10.85 2.86
C TYR A 84 7.90 10.93 4.29
N LYS A 85 7.25 10.22 5.21
CA LYS A 85 7.63 10.20 6.63
C LYS A 85 7.79 8.77 7.10
N ARG A 86 8.91 8.49 7.76
CA ARG A 86 9.07 7.19 8.41
C ARG A 86 8.01 7.01 9.48
N ASN A 87 7.13 6.07 9.26
CA ASN A 87 6.04 5.70 10.17
C ASN A 87 5.86 4.18 10.12
N TRP A 88 5.02 3.66 10.99
CA TRP A 88 4.52 2.30 10.98
C TRP A 88 3.14 2.27 11.63
N GLY A 89 2.34 1.31 11.28
CA GLY A 89 1.02 1.11 11.88
C GLY A 89 0.21 0.04 11.15
N PHE A 90 -0.94 -0.25 11.70
CA PHE A 90 -1.86 -1.21 11.13
C PHE A 90 -3.20 -0.56 10.82
N CYS A 91 -3.79 -0.99 9.70
CA CYS A 91 -5.15 -0.67 9.34
C CYS A 91 -6.07 -1.81 9.78
N VAL A 92 -7.15 -1.50 10.44
CA VAL A 92 -8.08 -2.48 11.00
C VAL A 92 -9.52 -2.05 10.72
N THR A 93 -10.47 -2.97 10.82
CA THR A 93 -11.87 -2.60 10.86
C THR A 93 -12.18 -1.85 12.17
N LYS A 94 -13.22 -1.03 12.18
CA LYS A 94 -13.69 -0.40 13.43
C LYS A 94 -14.09 -1.45 14.47
N ASN A 95 -14.64 -2.58 14.03
CA ASN A 95 -14.99 -3.68 14.93
C ASN A 95 -13.75 -4.30 15.59
N GLN A 96 -12.67 -4.54 14.84
CA GLN A 96 -11.39 -4.98 15.40
C GLN A 96 -10.79 -3.95 16.36
N PHE A 97 -10.82 -2.67 15.99
CA PHE A 97 -10.36 -1.60 16.88
C PHE A 97 -11.13 -1.58 18.21
N ASN A 98 -12.46 -1.64 18.15
CA ASN A 98 -13.32 -1.67 19.34
C ASN A 98 -13.09 -2.92 20.16
N HIS A 99 -12.90 -4.08 19.54
CA HIS A 99 -12.57 -5.32 20.22
C HIS A 99 -11.27 -5.17 21.04
N ILE A 100 -10.20 -4.65 20.41
CA ILE A 100 -8.92 -4.43 21.09
C ILE A 100 -9.09 -3.40 22.23
N LYS A 101 -9.80 -2.31 21.98
CA LYS A 101 -10.02 -1.26 22.97
C LYS A 101 -10.76 -1.75 24.21
N ASN A 102 -11.81 -2.57 24.04
CA ASN A 102 -12.75 -2.91 25.09
C ASN A 102 -12.38 -4.20 25.85
N ASN A 103 -11.72 -5.17 25.20
CA ASN A 103 -11.49 -6.51 25.78
C ASN A 103 -10.09 -6.69 26.38
N TYR A 104 -9.22 -5.71 26.25
CA TYR A 104 -7.87 -5.76 26.83
C TYR A 104 -7.66 -4.60 27.81
N LYS A 105 -6.84 -4.83 28.85
CA LYS A 105 -6.42 -3.78 29.79
C LYS A 105 -5.37 -2.88 29.15
N ASP A 106 -5.26 -1.62 29.59
CA ASP A 106 -4.27 -0.66 29.06
C ASP A 106 -2.82 -1.12 29.22
N THR A 107 -2.59 -1.98 30.23
CA THR A 107 -1.29 -2.60 30.55
C THR A 107 -1.03 -3.87 29.75
N ASP A 108 -2.04 -4.49 29.12
CA ASP A 108 -1.85 -5.70 28.31
C ASP A 108 -0.85 -5.45 27.18
N LEU A 109 0.00 -6.43 26.94
CA LEU A 109 1.11 -6.34 26.01
C LEU A 109 0.79 -7.08 24.72
N PHE A 110 1.13 -6.44 23.58
CA PHE A 110 0.98 -6.98 22.25
C PHE A 110 2.34 -7.10 21.57
N ASN A 111 2.56 -8.22 20.90
CA ASN A 111 3.76 -8.42 20.09
C ASN A 111 3.50 -7.91 18.67
N ILE A 112 4.32 -6.95 18.23
CA ILE A 112 4.26 -6.33 16.91
C ILE A 112 5.37 -6.91 16.06
N ASN A 113 5.02 -7.42 14.90
CA ASN A 113 5.96 -7.78 13.86
C ASN A 113 5.59 -7.09 12.55
N ILE A 114 6.54 -6.38 11.95
CA ILE A 114 6.49 -5.85 10.59
C ILE A 114 7.84 -6.18 9.95
N SER A 115 7.84 -7.17 9.07
CA SER A 115 9.01 -7.58 8.31
C SER A 115 9.00 -6.86 6.95
N SER A 116 9.67 -5.73 6.88
CA SER A 116 9.76 -4.89 5.69
C SER A 116 11.16 -4.36 5.48
N ASN A 117 11.46 -3.89 4.26
CA ASN A 117 12.69 -3.15 4.00
C ASN A 117 12.45 -2.02 2.99
N PHE A 118 13.45 -1.13 2.88
CA PHE A 118 13.52 -0.04 1.92
C PHE A 118 14.76 -0.23 1.05
N ASN A 119 14.57 -0.70 -0.17
CA ASN A 119 15.65 -0.91 -1.12
C ASN A 119 16.02 0.40 -1.83
N LYS A 120 17.18 0.97 -1.50
CA LYS A 120 17.71 2.19 -2.14
C LYS A 120 18.14 1.96 -3.59
N LYS A 121 18.41 0.71 -3.98
CA LYS A 121 18.77 0.29 -5.33
C LYS A 121 17.57 -0.24 -6.11
N GLY A 122 16.37 -0.03 -5.61
CA GLY A 122 15.11 -0.44 -6.23
C GLY A 122 14.71 0.46 -7.40
N HIS A 123 13.55 0.19 -7.97
CA HIS A 123 13.05 0.89 -9.15
C HIS A 123 11.54 1.14 -9.06
N LEU A 124 11.11 2.23 -9.67
CA LEU A 124 9.72 2.41 -10.09
C LEU A 124 9.58 1.82 -11.50
N HIS A 125 8.56 1.00 -11.72
CA HIS A 125 8.29 0.41 -13.02
C HIS A 125 7.06 1.06 -13.65
N TYR A 126 7.10 1.27 -14.97
CA TYR A 126 5.92 1.70 -15.72
C TYR A 126 5.88 1.03 -17.09
N GLY A 127 4.66 0.84 -17.60
CA GLY A 127 4.41 0.34 -18.95
C GLY A 127 4.17 1.46 -19.92
N GLU A 128 4.75 1.39 -21.11
CA GLU A 128 4.55 2.34 -22.20
C GLU A 128 4.14 1.60 -23.47
N LEU A 129 3.05 2.01 -24.06
CA LEU A 129 2.58 1.54 -25.35
C LEU A 129 2.44 2.72 -26.30
N LEU A 130 3.28 2.77 -27.33
CA LEU A 130 3.16 3.73 -28.42
C LEU A 130 2.36 3.12 -29.58
N ILE A 131 1.32 3.80 -30.01
CA ILE A 131 0.54 3.49 -31.20
C ILE A 131 0.84 4.59 -32.22
N PRO A 132 1.57 4.29 -33.32
CA PRO A 132 1.90 5.30 -34.33
C PRO A 132 0.65 5.79 -35.03
N GLY A 133 0.56 7.11 -35.23
CA GLY A 133 -0.48 7.77 -36.03
C GLY A 133 0.10 8.39 -37.29
N LYS A 134 -0.76 9.04 -38.06
CA LYS A 134 -0.40 9.77 -39.30
C LYS A 134 0.19 11.17 -39.05
N SER A 135 0.09 11.67 -37.84
CA SER A 135 0.52 13.00 -37.40
C SER A 135 1.66 12.91 -36.41
N LYS A 136 2.46 13.97 -36.28
CA LYS A 136 3.46 14.13 -35.21
C LYS A 136 2.85 14.60 -33.90
N LYS A 137 1.56 14.93 -33.87
CA LYS A 137 0.84 15.28 -32.64
C LYS A 137 0.57 14.00 -31.83
N GLU A 138 0.76 14.08 -30.55
CA GLU A 138 0.59 12.94 -29.62
C GLU A 138 -0.57 13.19 -28.64
N ILE A 139 -1.25 12.12 -28.27
CA ILE A 139 -2.22 12.09 -27.18
C ILE A 139 -1.66 11.17 -26.11
N LEU A 140 -1.43 11.68 -24.91
CA LEU A 140 -0.99 10.90 -23.76
C LEU A 140 -2.21 10.42 -22.97
N LEU A 141 -2.33 9.09 -22.83
CA LEU A 141 -3.24 8.46 -21.87
C LEU A 141 -2.40 7.93 -20.73
N SER A 142 -2.67 8.38 -19.50
CA SER A 142 -1.92 8.00 -18.32
C SER A 142 -2.84 7.41 -17.25
N THR A 143 -2.39 6.34 -16.63
CA THR A 143 -3.06 5.68 -15.50
C THR A 143 -2.02 5.08 -14.57
N TYR A 144 -2.45 4.53 -13.44
CA TYR A 144 -1.54 3.94 -12.46
C TYR A 144 -2.06 2.60 -11.91
N ILE A 145 -1.14 1.78 -11.39
CA ILE A 145 -1.41 0.56 -10.63
C ILE A 145 -0.42 0.59 -9.45
N CYS A 146 -0.82 1.13 -8.31
CA CYS A 146 0.13 1.33 -7.20
C CYS A 146 -0.44 1.09 -5.80
N HIS A 147 -1.77 0.92 -5.65
CA HIS A 147 -2.42 0.76 -4.36
C HIS A 147 -2.97 -0.67 -4.20
N PRO A 148 -2.30 -1.56 -3.44
CA PRO A 148 -2.77 -2.94 -3.29
C PRO A 148 -4.20 -3.01 -2.75
N SER A 149 -5.00 -3.92 -3.29
CA SER A 149 -6.40 -4.20 -2.91
C SER A 149 -7.40 -3.04 -3.07
N MET A 150 -7.06 -2.01 -3.84
CA MET A 150 -7.94 -0.87 -4.09
C MET A 150 -8.83 -1.04 -5.33
N ALA A 151 -9.18 -2.27 -5.67
CA ALA A 151 -10.15 -2.70 -6.69
C ALA A 151 -10.42 -1.68 -7.81
N ASN A 152 -11.53 -0.93 -7.73
CA ASN A 152 -11.93 0.02 -8.77
C ASN A 152 -10.89 1.13 -9.01
N ASN A 153 -10.25 1.65 -7.96
CA ASN A 153 -9.23 2.69 -8.06
C ASN A 153 -8.06 2.27 -8.96
N GLU A 154 -7.64 1.00 -8.86
CA GLU A 154 -6.47 0.48 -9.57
C GLU A 154 -6.78 -0.22 -10.89
N ILE A 155 -8.03 -0.61 -11.12
CA ILE A 155 -8.43 -1.42 -12.28
C ILE A 155 -9.08 -0.58 -13.37
N SER A 156 -9.90 0.42 -13.02
CA SER A 156 -10.70 1.17 -13.98
C SER A 156 -9.87 1.89 -15.05
N GLY A 157 -8.84 2.62 -14.65
CA GLY A 157 -7.93 3.32 -15.56
C GLY A 157 -7.16 2.38 -16.50
N PRO A 158 -6.48 1.34 -15.99
CA PRO A 158 -5.81 0.36 -16.82
C PRO A 158 -6.74 -0.36 -17.81
N LEU A 159 -7.92 -0.79 -17.39
CA LEU A 159 -8.89 -1.45 -18.28
C LEU A 159 -9.35 -0.52 -19.41
N LEU A 160 -9.68 0.73 -19.08
CA LEU A 160 -10.03 1.73 -20.10
C LEU A 160 -8.87 1.98 -21.08
N SER A 161 -7.66 2.12 -20.56
CA SER A 161 -6.46 2.33 -21.40
C SER A 161 -6.20 1.16 -22.35
N ILE A 162 -6.39 -0.08 -21.87
CA ILE A 162 -6.28 -1.30 -22.70
C ILE A 162 -7.37 -1.33 -23.78
N ALA A 163 -8.61 -1.00 -23.44
CA ALA A 163 -9.71 -0.96 -24.38
C ALA A 163 -9.45 0.07 -25.51
N LEU A 164 -9.03 1.27 -25.15
CA LEU A 164 -8.68 2.33 -26.10
C LEU A 164 -7.46 1.94 -26.96
N ALA A 165 -6.43 1.33 -26.37
CA ALA A 165 -5.27 0.84 -27.09
C ALA A 165 -5.65 -0.21 -28.15
N LYS A 166 -6.52 -1.16 -27.81
CA LYS A 166 -7.06 -2.15 -28.77
C LYS A 166 -7.84 -1.49 -29.88
N TYR A 167 -8.70 -0.53 -29.55
CA TYR A 167 -9.51 0.19 -30.53
C TYR A 167 -8.63 0.94 -31.55
N TYR A 168 -7.67 1.73 -31.08
CA TYR A 168 -6.80 2.53 -31.97
C TYR A 168 -5.77 1.69 -32.74
N LYS A 169 -5.34 0.54 -32.21
CA LYS A 169 -4.43 -0.34 -32.94
C LYS A 169 -5.08 -1.01 -34.18
N ASN A 170 -6.42 -1.11 -34.19
CA ASN A 170 -7.18 -1.73 -35.25
C ASN A 170 -7.76 -0.72 -36.26
N LYS A 171 -7.41 0.57 -36.14
CA LYS A 171 -7.76 1.68 -37.08
C LYS A 171 -6.60 2.06 -37.99
#